data_945367c5603add57d25adb41f1cd8fd5
#
_entry.id   945367c5603add57d25adb41f1cd8fd5
#
_cell.length_a   1.000
_cell.length_b   1.000
_cell.length_c   1.000
_cell.angle_alpha   90.00
_cell.angle_beta   90.00
_cell.angle_gamma   90.00
#
_symmetry.space_group_name_H-M   'P 1'
#
loop_
_entity.id
_entity.type
_entity.pdbx_description
1 polymer ?
#
loop_
_entity_poly.entity_id
_entity_poly.type
_entity_poly.pdbx_seq_one_letter_code
_entity_poly.pdbx_strand_id
1 'polypeptide(L)'
;VSRQEAATILHRFAQYLEMGNTETTGDLTIFPDSDSVFPFAQTSVSWAVGTGLLEGVKDGDAVLLKPTASVSRAQAAALLVRFLLLDSVG
;
A
#
# COMPACT_ATOMS: atom_id res chain seq x y z
N VAL A 1 8.86 10.42 -1.92
CA VAL A 1 8.40 9.20 -1.22
C VAL A 1 7.98 8.16 -2.24
N SER A 2 8.51 6.96 -2.12
CA SER A 2 8.13 5.85 -2.98
C SER A 2 6.81 5.22 -2.50
N ARG A 3 6.21 4.42 -3.38
CA ARG A 3 4.96 3.73 -3.05
C ARG A 3 5.12 2.80 -1.85
N GLN A 4 6.24 2.06 -1.76
CA GLN A 4 6.48 1.20 -0.61
C GLN A 4 6.76 1.97 0.68
N GLU A 5 7.39 3.13 0.58
CA GLU A 5 7.59 4.00 1.73
C GLU A 5 6.26 4.57 2.23
N ALA A 6 5.41 5.00 1.30
CA ALA A 6 4.08 5.50 1.66
C ALA A 6 3.26 4.42 2.37
N ALA A 7 3.28 3.18 1.86
CA ALA A 7 2.60 2.06 2.50
C ALA A 7 3.14 1.83 3.91
N THR A 8 4.45 1.91 4.09
CA THR A 8 5.08 1.71 5.41
C THR A 8 4.67 2.80 6.39
N ILE A 9 4.68 4.05 5.95
CA ILE A 9 4.27 5.19 6.79
C ILE A 9 2.82 5.04 7.22
N LEU A 10 1.93 4.76 6.28
CA LEU A 10 0.50 4.62 6.58
C LEU A 10 0.21 3.42 7.47
N HIS A 11 0.92 2.30 7.27
CA HIS A 11 0.75 1.13 8.11
C HIS A 11 1.15 1.41 9.56
N ARG A 12 2.28 2.09 9.75
CA ARG A 12 2.73 2.49 11.09
C ARG A 12 1.73 3.46 11.75
N PHE A 13 1.19 4.38 10.96
CA PHE A 13 0.19 5.30 11.46
C PHE A 13 -1.10 4.59 11.86
N ALA A 14 -1.53 3.61 11.06
CA ALA A 14 -2.69 2.78 11.38
C ALA A 14 -2.48 2.03 12.70
N GLN A 15 -1.28 1.49 12.91
CA GLN A 15 -0.92 0.80 14.15
C GLN A 15 -0.94 1.76 15.34
N TYR A 16 -0.41 2.97 15.15
CA TYR A 16 -0.43 4.01 16.18
C TYR A 16 -1.85 4.39 16.58
N LEU A 17 -2.76 4.48 15.60
CA LEU A 17 -4.16 4.80 15.84
C LEU A 17 -4.98 3.59 16.32
N GLU A 18 -4.36 2.42 16.43
CA GLU A 18 -5.01 1.17 16.85
C GLU A 18 -6.22 0.82 15.95
N MET A 19 -6.07 1.03 14.64
CA MET A 19 -7.10 0.64 13.67
C MET A 19 -7.25 -0.88 13.61
N GLY A 20 -8.47 -1.35 13.44
CA GLY A 20 -8.77 -2.78 13.49
C GLY A 20 -8.27 -3.60 12.30
N ASN A 21 -7.76 -2.94 11.26
CA ASN A 21 -7.34 -3.60 10.02
C ASN A 21 -5.83 -3.75 9.88
N THR A 22 -5.03 -3.50 10.93
CA THR A 22 -3.57 -3.45 10.82
C THR A 22 -2.92 -4.79 10.51
N GLU A 23 -3.61 -5.89 10.70
CA GLU A 23 -3.12 -7.24 10.39
C GLU A 23 -3.67 -7.80 9.09
N THR A 24 -4.46 -7.02 8.35
CA THR A 24 -4.94 -7.43 7.04
C THR A 24 -3.77 -7.60 6.08
N THR A 25 -3.79 -8.66 5.28
CA THR A 25 -2.74 -8.91 4.29
C THR A 25 -3.35 -9.18 2.92
N GLY A 26 -2.59 -8.86 1.89
CA GLY A 26 -2.93 -9.18 0.51
C GLY A 26 -1.91 -10.13 -0.09
N ASP A 27 -2.26 -10.75 -1.20
CA ASP A 27 -1.36 -11.67 -1.91
C ASP A 27 -0.51 -10.87 -2.90
N LEU A 28 0.77 -10.69 -2.57
CA LEU A 28 1.71 -9.97 -3.44
C LEU A 28 2.20 -10.84 -4.60
N THR A 29 2.03 -12.15 -4.52
CA THR A 29 2.55 -13.06 -5.55
C THR A 29 1.83 -12.91 -6.89
N ILE A 30 0.66 -12.28 -6.91
CA ILE A 30 -0.06 -11.99 -8.14
C ILE A 30 0.60 -10.89 -8.97
N PHE A 31 1.55 -10.15 -8.38
CA PHE A 31 2.26 -9.07 -9.07
C PHE A 31 3.63 -9.56 -9.55
N PRO A 32 3.94 -9.40 -10.86
CA PRO A 32 5.22 -9.90 -11.40
C PRO A 32 6.45 -9.28 -10.72
N ASP A 33 6.34 -8.07 -10.19
CA ASP A 33 7.45 -7.34 -9.57
C ASP A 33 7.42 -7.40 -8.04
N SER A 34 6.74 -8.39 -7.46
CA SER A 34 6.66 -8.52 -6.00
C SER A 34 8.05 -8.63 -5.34
N ASP A 35 9.03 -9.19 -6.04
CA ASP A 35 10.40 -9.31 -5.54
C ASP A 35 11.12 -7.96 -5.43
N SER A 36 10.58 -6.92 -6.03
CA SER A 36 11.14 -5.57 -5.95
C SER A 36 10.78 -4.84 -4.66
N VAL A 37 9.87 -5.39 -3.86
CA VAL A 37 9.53 -4.80 -2.56
C VAL A 37 10.66 -5.08 -1.58
N PHE A 38 11.19 -4.02 -0.97
CA PHE A 38 12.29 -4.16 -0.02
C PHE A 38 11.82 -4.88 1.24
N PRO A 39 12.71 -5.65 1.91
CA PRO A 39 12.29 -6.41 3.10
C PRO A 39 11.60 -5.58 4.18
N PHE A 40 12.05 -4.33 4.40
CA PHE A 40 11.44 -3.48 5.42
C PHE A 40 9.98 -3.14 5.12
N ALA A 41 9.57 -3.23 3.86
CA ALA A 41 8.26 -2.77 3.41
C ALA A 41 7.31 -3.91 3.07
N GLN A 42 7.76 -5.17 3.08
CA GLN A 42 6.94 -6.29 2.61
C GLN A 42 5.62 -6.42 3.37
N THR A 43 5.65 -6.37 4.68
CA THR A 43 4.45 -6.48 5.50
C THR A 43 3.51 -5.30 5.25
N SER A 44 4.06 -4.09 5.16
CA SER A 44 3.25 -2.88 4.96
C SER A 44 2.64 -2.82 3.57
N VAL A 45 3.37 -3.23 2.53
CA VAL A 45 2.83 -3.29 1.17
C VAL A 45 1.73 -4.35 1.09
N SER A 46 1.92 -5.51 1.72
CA SER A 46 0.90 -6.54 1.80
C SER A 46 -0.37 -6.01 2.48
N TRP A 47 -0.21 -5.30 3.59
CA TRP A 47 -1.32 -4.66 4.27
C TRP A 47 -2.03 -3.64 3.36
N ALA A 48 -1.27 -2.81 2.66
CA ALA A 48 -1.83 -1.77 1.79
C ALA A 48 -2.60 -2.38 0.62
N VAL A 49 -2.11 -3.46 0.04
CA VAL A 49 -2.82 -4.18 -1.03
C VAL A 49 -4.08 -4.84 -0.47
N GLY A 50 -3.97 -5.51 0.68
CA GLY A 50 -5.10 -6.22 1.27
C GLY A 50 -6.24 -5.30 1.71
N THR A 51 -5.92 -4.08 2.14
CA THR A 51 -6.93 -3.10 2.55
C THR A 51 -7.49 -2.27 1.38
N GLY A 52 -6.90 -2.41 0.18
CA GLY A 52 -7.30 -1.62 -0.97
C GLY A 52 -6.70 -0.22 -1.03
N LEU A 53 -5.78 0.11 -0.12
CA LEU A 53 -5.08 1.40 -0.16
C LEU A 53 -4.19 1.53 -1.39
N LEU A 54 -3.46 0.47 -1.70
CA LEU A 54 -2.51 0.44 -2.80
C LEU A 54 -3.03 -0.49 -3.87
N GLU A 55 -3.25 0.05 -5.06
CA GLU A 55 -3.67 -0.72 -6.22
C GLU A 55 -2.48 -0.91 -7.14
N GLY A 56 -2.49 -2.00 -7.91
CA GLY A 56 -1.48 -2.21 -8.93
C GLY A 56 -1.55 -1.16 -10.03
N VAL A 57 -0.42 -0.89 -10.66
CA VAL A 57 -0.32 0.04 -11.78
C VAL A 57 -0.27 -0.76 -13.08
N LYS A 58 -1.17 -0.46 -13.97
CA LYS A 58 -1.21 -1.14 -15.27
C LYS A 58 -0.04 -0.67 -16.13
N ASP A 59 0.73 -1.62 -16.65
CA ASP A 59 1.88 -1.37 -17.51
C ASP A 59 1.83 -2.38 -18.65
N GLY A 60 1.32 -1.95 -19.82
CA GLY A 60 1.04 -2.87 -20.92
C GLY A 60 -0.01 -3.89 -20.51
N ASP A 61 0.32 -5.18 -20.64
CA ASP A 61 -0.56 -6.28 -20.26
C ASP A 61 -0.37 -6.72 -18.80
N ALA A 62 0.57 -6.11 -18.08
CA ALA A 62 0.88 -6.47 -16.70
C ALA A 62 0.32 -5.43 -15.73
N VAL A 63 0.05 -5.88 -14.51
CA VAL A 63 -0.28 -5.00 -13.38
C VAL A 63 0.84 -5.14 -12.37
N LEU A 64 1.51 -4.05 -12.05
CA LEU A 64 2.73 -4.04 -11.24
C LEU A 64 2.50 -3.28 -9.93
N LEU A 65 3.27 -3.62 -8.91
CA LEU A 65 3.28 -2.89 -7.64
C LEU A 65 4.05 -1.58 -7.74
N LYS A 66 5.13 -1.57 -8.51
CA LYS A 66 6.05 -0.44 -8.66
C LYS A 66 6.45 0.15 -7.29
N PRO A 67 7.04 -0.66 -6.41
CA PRO A 67 7.25 -0.24 -5.02
C PRO A 67 8.22 0.93 -4.87
N THR A 68 9.15 1.09 -5.80
CA THR A 68 10.14 2.17 -5.76
C THR A 68 9.72 3.40 -6.55
N ALA A 69 8.58 3.36 -7.24
CA ALA A 69 8.08 4.51 -7.99
C ALA A 69 7.64 5.62 -7.03
N SER A 70 7.91 6.87 -7.42
CA SER A 70 7.56 8.03 -6.61
C SER A 70 6.05 8.25 -6.57
N VAL A 71 5.57 8.71 -5.42
CA VAL A 71 4.17 9.09 -5.23
C VAL A 71 4.02 10.58 -5.51
N SER A 72 3.14 10.94 -6.46
CA SER A 72 2.83 12.33 -6.73
C SER A 72 1.95 12.92 -5.62
N ARG A 73 1.81 14.26 -5.61
CA ARG A 73 0.93 14.93 -4.65
C ARG A 73 -0.52 14.45 -4.77
N ALA A 74 -1.00 14.30 -6.01
CA ALA A 74 -2.35 13.81 -6.25
C ALA A 74 -2.53 12.38 -5.75
N GLN A 75 -1.54 11.52 -5.98
CA GLN A 75 -1.56 10.15 -5.50
C GLN A 75 -1.50 10.09 -3.97
N ALA A 76 -0.69 10.93 -3.34
CA ALA A 76 -0.61 11.01 -1.89
C ALA A 76 -1.95 11.44 -1.29
N ALA A 77 -2.61 12.43 -1.89
CA ALA A 77 -3.92 12.88 -1.45
C ALA A 77 -4.95 11.75 -1.56
N ALA A 78 -4.94 11.01 -2.66
CA ALA A 78 -5.84 9.86 -2.85
C ALA A 78 -5.59 8.77 -1.80
N LEU A 79 -4.32 8.48 -1.49
CA LEU A 79 -3.98 7.51 -0.45
C LEU A 79 -4.50 7.94 0.92
N LEU A 80 -4.35 9.22 1.25
CA LEU A 80 -4.85 9.74 2.53
C LEU A 80 -6.36 9.64 2.64
N VAL A 81 -7.08 9.97 1.56
CA VAL A 81 -8.54 9.83 1.56
C VAL A 81 -8.95 8.40 1.77
N ARG A 82 -8.33 7.46 1.04
CA ARG A 82 -8.60 6.03 1.20
C ARG A 82 -8.29 5.56 2.62
N PHE A 83 -7.18 6.04 3.18
CA PHE A 83 -6.77 5.70 4.54
C PHE A 83 -7.84 6.13 5.55
N LEU A 84 -8.35 7.35 5.42
CA LEU A 84 -9.39 7.87 6.32
C LEU A 84 -10.69 7.07 6.19
N LEU A 85 -11.02 6.64 4.96
CA LEU A 85 -12.22 5.83 4.72
C LEU A 85 -12.11 4.41 5.32
N LEU A 86 -10.91 3.86 5.45
CA LEU A 86 -10.73 2.56 6.08
C LEU A 86 -11.26 2.53 7.51
N ASP A 87 -11.01 3.60 8.26
CA ASP A 87 -11.45 3.68 9.64
C ASP A 87 -12.97 3.88 9.75
N SER A 88 -13.56 4.57 8.79
CA SER A 88 -14.99 4.88 8.81
C SER A 88 -15.87 3.67 8.44
N VAL A 89 -15.31 2.65 7.79
CA VAL A 89 -16.04 1.45 7.35
C VAL A 89 -15.99 0.35 8.40
N GLY A 90 -15.00 0.42 9.28
CA GLY A 90 -14.74 -0.60 10.29
C GLY A 90 -15.81 -0.74 11.38
#